data_d48d5c75a3ef68d14046314aa4b85aef
#
_entry.id   d48d5c75a3ef68d14046314aa4b85aef
#
_cell.length_a   1.000
_cell.length_b   1.000
_cell.length_c   1.000
_cell.angle_alpha   90.00
_cell.angle_beta   90.00
_cell.angle_gamma   90.00
#
_symmetry.space_group_name_H-M   'P 1'
#
loop_
_entity.id
_entity.type
_entity.pdbx_description
1 polymer ?
#
loop_
_entity_poly.entity_id
_entity_poly.type
_entity_poly.pdbx_seq_one_letter_code
_entity_poly.pdbx_strand_id
1 'polypeptide(L)'
;MNLKKTLKYFSLAAVSVLAIGALVACSSSSEKKTEKTKVEVGTVGTTKPFSYEDKDGKLTGYDIEVLRAIFKDSDKYEVNFNKTKWASIFSGLDSDRYQIGANNISYSEERANKYLYASPYAKNPTVLVVRKGEGIK
;
A
#
# COMPACT_ATOMS: atom_id res chain seq x y z
N MET A 1 -5.80 -51.85 -54.89
CA MET A 1 -6.06 -50.62 -54.15
C MET A 1 -5.40 -50.77 -52.78
N ASN A 2 -4.30 -50.07 -52.53
CA ASN A 2 -3.41 -50.33 -51.39
C ASN A 2 -3.95 -49.81 -50.05
N LEU A 3 -4.43 -50.70 -49.20
CA LEU A 3 -4.99 -50.46 -47.90
C LEU A 3 -4.03 -49.63 -46.97
N LYS A 4 -2.74 -49.75 -47.17
CA LYS A 4 -1.71 -49.00 -46.44
C LYS A 4 -1.64 -47.50 -46.78
N LYS A 5 -2.11 -47.07 -47.96
CA LYS A 5 -2.16 -45.65 -48.34
C LYS A 5 -3.38 -44.93 -47.75
N THR A 6 -4.51 -45.61 -47.65
CA THR A 6 -5.74 -45.04 -47.06
C THR A 6 -5.61 -44.85 -45.55
N LEU A 7 -4.86 -45.69 -44.85
CA LEU A 7 -4.65 -45.58 -43.40
C LEU A 7 -3.75 -44.38 -43.02
N LYS A 8 -2.80 -43.99 -43.90
CA LYS A 8 -1.96 -42.79 -43.68
C LYS A 8 -2.72 -41.47 -43.78
N TYR A 9 -3.70 -41.38 -44.67
CA TYR A 9 -4.51 -40.16 -44.83
C TYR A 9 -5.58 -40.02 -43.73
N PHE A 10 -6.01 -41.16 -43.16
CA PHE A 10 -6.99 -41.14 -42.06
C PHE A 10 -6.33 -40.68 -40.75
N SER A 11 -5.05 -40.98 -40.51
CA SER A 11 -4.32 -40.53 -39.34
C SER A 11 -3.93 -39.04 -39.39
N LEU A 12 -3.69 -38.47 -40.59
CA LEU A 12 -3.41 -37.04 -40.73
C LEU A 12 -4.66 -36.18 -40.57
N ALA A 13 -5.85 -36.66 -40.94
CA ALA A 13 -7.10 -35.92 -40.80
C ALA A 13 -7.58 -35.89 -39.35
N ALA A 14 -7.29 -36.92 -38.53
CA ALA A 14 -7.68 -36.97 -37.14
C ALA A 14 -6.85 -36.02 -36.25
N VAL A 15 -5.59 -35.76 -36.59
CA VAL A 15 -4.71 -34.84 -35.82
C VAL A 15 -5.06 -33.37 -36.08
N SER A 16 -5.55 -33.02 -37.27
CA SER A 16 -5.90 -31.63 -37.59
C SER A 16 -7.21 -31.17 -36.95
N VAL A 17 -8.14 -32.07 -36.63
CA VAL A 17 -9.41 -31.69 -35.93
C VAL A 17 -9.19 -31.49 -34.43
N LEU A 18 -8.21 -32.14 -33.80
CA LEU A 18 -7.88 -31.96 -32.40
C LEU A 18 -7.12 -30.63 -32.11
N ALA A 19 -6.43 -30.07 -33.11
CA ALA A 19 -5.69 -28.81 -32.95
C ALA A 19 -6.58 -27.57 -32.99
N ILE A 20 -7.76 -27.62 -33.57
CA ILE A 20 -8.70 -26.48 -33.68
C ILE A 20 -9.56 -26.36 -32.42
N GLY A 21 -9.77 -27.41 -31.64
CA GLY A 21 -10.54 -27.41 -30.40
C GLY A 21 -9.82 -26.76 -29.20
N ALA A 22 -8.50 -26.62 -29.25
CA ALA A 22 -7.70 -26.07 -28.14
C ALA A 22 -7.57 -24.54 -28.17
N LEU A 23 -7.97 -23.87 -29.25
CA LEU A 23 -7.86 -22.40 -29.38
C LEU A 23 -9.12 -21.64 -28.91
N VAL A 24 -10.22 -22.32 -28.62
CA VAL A 24 -11.48 -21.68 -28.18
C VAL A 24 -11.59 -21.63 -26.65
N ALA A 25 -10.73 -22.34 -25.92
CA ALA A 25 -10.77 -22.39 -24.45
C ALA A 25 -10.05 -21.22 -23.73
N CYS A 26 -9.41 -20.30 -24.47
CA CYS A 26 -8.70 -19.14 -23.89
C CYS A 26 -9.47 -17.82 -24.00
N SER A 27 -10.76 -17.85 -24.36
CA SER A 27 -11.60 -16.64 -24.36
C SER A 27 -12.55 -16.61 -23.15
N SER A 28 -12.09 -17.06 -21.98
CA SER A 28 -12.67 -16.58 -20.74
C SER A 28 -12.07 -15.19 -20.50
N SER A 29 -12.92 -14.18 -20.65
CA SER A 29 -12.66 -12.82 -20.18
C SER A 29 -12.35 -12.86 -18.68
N SER A 30 -11.08 -13.09 -18.34
CA SER A 30 -10.55 -12.68 -17.05
C SER A 30 -10.73 -11.16 -17.03
N GLU A 31 -11.73 -10.67 -16.32
CA GLU A 31 -11.70 -9.31 -15.83
C GLU A 31 -10.33 -9.16 -15.16
N LYS A 32 -9.46 -8.43 -15.81
CA LYS A 32 -8.14 -8.10 -15.29
C LYS A 32 -8.40 -7.18 -14.12
N LYS A 33 -8.64 -7.76 -12.92
CA LYS A 33 -8.72 -7.01 -11.68
C LYS A 33 -7.42 -6.23 -11.61
N THR A 34 -7.48 -4.94 -11.91
CA THR A 34 -6.30 -4.07 -11.91
C THR A 34 -5.73 -4.13 -10.50
N GLU A 35 -4.58 -4.74 -10.32
CA GLU A 35 -3.93 -4.85 -9.02
C GLU A 35 -3.61 -3.43 -8.56
N LYS A 36 -4.12 -3.07 -7.37
CA LYS A 36 -3.89 -1.73 -6.80
C LYS A 36 -2.42 -1.57 -6.44
N THR A 37 -1.87 -0.41 -6.71
CA THR A 37 -0.52 -0.06 -6.27
C THR A 37 -0.51 0.07 -4.75
N LYS A 38 0.37 -0.66 -4.07
CA LYS A 38 0.54 -0.58 -2.62
C LYS A 38 1.27 0.70 -2.24
N VAL A 39 0.73 1.40 -1.24
CA VAL A 39 1.34 2.56 -0.59
C VAL A 39 1.70 2.16 0.82
N GLU A 40 2.98 2.00 1.08
CA GLU A 40 3.51 1.59 2.37
C GLU A 40 3.74 2.82 3.26
N VAL A 41 3.13 2.81 4.44
CA VAL A 41 3.21 3.90 5.42
C VAL A 41 4.03 3.48 6.61
N GLY A 42 5.09 4.22 6.93
CA GLY A 42 5.88 4.05 8.15
C GLY A 42 5.31 4.88 9.31
N THR A 43 5.10 4.24 10.47
CA THR A 43 4.60 4.88 11.70
C THR A 43 5.12 4.18 12.94
N VAL A 44 5.12 4.86 14.12
CA VAL A 44 5.60 4.22 15.37
C VAL A 44 4.50 3.40 16.05
N GLY A 45 3.26 3.86 16.01
CA GLY A 45 2.13 3.14 16.60
C GLY A 45 2.02 3.28 18.13
N THR A 46 2.68 4.28 18.74
CA THR A 46 2.61 4.54 20.20
C THR A 46 2.36 6.02 20.53
N THR A 47 2.11 6.84 19.51
CA THR A 47 1.96 8.31 19.64
C THR A 47 0.48 8.71 19.68
N LYS A 48 -0.16 8.62 20.85
CA LYS A 48 -1.54 9.09 21.04
C LYS A 48 -1.60 10.61 20.93
N PRO A 49 -2.66 11.16 20.33
CA PRO A 49 -3.80 10.52 19.67
C PRO A 49 -3.58 10.28 18.16
N PHE A 50 -2.38 10.43 17.63
CA PHE A 50 -2.09 10.46 16.18
C PHE A 50 -1.87 9.08 15.54
N SER A 51 -1.03 8.24 16.17
CA SER A 51 -0.75 6.88 15.72
C SER A 51 -0.51 5.99 16.93
N TYR A 52 -1.44 5.08 17.23
CA TYR A 52 -1.35 4.19 18.38
C TYR A 52 -2.17 2.92 18.16
N GLU A 53 -1.93 1.90 18.98
CA GLU A 53 -2.80 0.72 19.04
C GLU A 53 -3.92 0.94 20.06
N ASP A 54 -5.14 0.59 19.67
CA ASP A 54 -6.29 0.57 20.56
C ASP A 54 -6.23 -0.64 21.53
N LYS A 55 -7.28 -0.82 22.33
CA LYS A 55 -7.39 -1.93 23.30
C LYS A 55 -7.40 -3.31 22.64
N ASP A 56 -7.76 -3.40 21.38
CA ASP A 56 -7.84 -4.64 20.61
C ASP A 56 -6.56 -4.88 19.78
N GLY A 57 -5.53 -4.04 19.96
CA GLY A 57 -4.25 -4.10 19.24
C GLY A 57 -4.31 -3.58 17.81
N LYS A 58 -5.41 -2.93 17.42
CA LYS A 58 -5.56 -2.37 16.09
C LYS A 58 -4.90 -1.01 16.02
N LEU A 59 -4.06 -0.80 15.00
CA LEU A 59 -3.45 0.50 14.73
C LEU A 59 -4.53 1.51 14.32
N THR A 60 -4.57 2.65 15.02
CA THR A 60 -5.53 3.73 14.83
C THR A 60 -4.90 5.08 15.21
N GLY A 61 -5.67 6.14 15.20
CA GLY A 61 -5.28 7.50 15.54
C GLY A 61 -5.47 8.45 14.37
N TYR A 62 -5.36 9.74 14.66
CA TYR A 62 -5.74 10.77 13.71
C TYR A 62 -5.02 10.63 12.36
N ASP A 63 -3.69 10.47 12.35
CA ASP A 63 -2.91 10.32 11.13
C ASP A 63 -3.31 9.07 10.33
N ILE A 64 -3.58 7.98 11.06
CA ILE A 64 -3.94 6.69 10.47
C ILE A 64 -5.32 6.77 9.82
N GLU A 65 -6.30 7.37 10.50
CA GLU A 65 -7.66 7.49 9.99
C GLU A 65 -7.77 8.49 8.83
N VAL A 66 -6.98 9.57 8.83
CA VAL A 66 -6.88 10.49 7.69
C VAL A 66 -6.38 9.75 6.45
N LEU A 67 -5.32 8.97 6.55
CA LEU A 67 -4.80 8.18 5.42
C LEU A 67 -5.80 7.11 4.98
N ARG A 68 -6.46 6.41 5.91
CA ARG A 68 -7.53 5.48 5.56
C ARG A 68 -8.65 6.15 4.77
N ALA A 69 -9.07 7.35 5.20
CA ALA A 69 -10.11 8.10 4.51
C ALA A 69 -9.69 8.54 3.09
N ILE A 70 -8.44 8.97 2.92
CA ILE A 70 -7.90 9.37 1.61
C ILE A 70 -7.89 8.20 0.62
N PHE A 71 -7.52 7.01 1.07
CA PHE A 71 -7.36 5.84 0.19
C PHE A 71 -8.60 4.94 0.12
N LYS A 72 -9.66 5.21 0.90
CA LYS A 72 -10.83 4.34 1.06
C LYS A 72 -11.48 3.94 -0.27
N ASP A 73 -11.71 4.92 -1.12
CA ASP A 73 -12.44 4.73 -2.38
C ASP A 73 -11.49 4.80 -3.60
N SER A 74 -10.19 4.58 -3.38
CA SER A 74 -9.21 4.57 -4.46
C SER A 74 -9.25 3.24 -5.22
N ASP A 75 -9.48 3.29 -6.53
CA ASP A 75 -9.35 2.13 -7.41
C ASP A 75 -7.90 1.84 -7.80
N LYS A 76 -7.02 2.81 -7.60
CA LYS A 76 -5.62 2.77 -8.02
C LYS A 76 -4.67 2.36 -6.89
N TYR A 77 -4.96 2.74 -5.64
CA TYR A 77 -4.06 2.59 -4.51
C TYR A 77 -4.67 1.79 -3.37
N GLU A 78 -3.83 1.06 -2.66
CA GLU A 78 -4.12 0.37 -1.41
C GLU A 78 -3.10 0.81 -0.36
N VAL A 79 -3.54 1.28 0.82
CA VAL A 79 -2.65 1.73 1.88
C VAL A 79 -2.39 0.62 2.89
N ASN A 80 -1.09 0.40 3.19
CA ASN A 80 -0.61 -0.53 4.21
C ASN A 80 0.17 0.23 5.27
N PHE A 81 -0.07 -0.07 6.55
CA PHE A 81 0.61 0.57 7.67
C PHE A 81 1.64 -0.34 8.30
N ASN A 82 2.85 0.17 8.46
CA ASN A 82 4.00 -0.56 9.00
C ASN A 82 4.49 0.10 10.29
N LYS A 83 4.37 -0.61 11.43
CA LYS A 83 4.92 -0.13 12.68
C LYS A 83 6.43 -0.28 12.69
N THR A 84 7.13 0.79 13.05
CA THR A 84 8.59 0.83 13.07
C THR A 84 9.10 1.81 14.13
N LYS A 85 10.42 1.90 14.31
CA LYS A 85 11.05 2.91 15.17
C LYS A 85 11.03 4.28 14.48
N TRP A 86 11.03 5.36 15.26
CA TRP A 86 11.02 6.73 14.74
C TRP A 86 12.09 6.98 13.66
N ALA A 87 13.35 6.66 13.95
CA ALA A 87 14.44 6.84 12.98
C ALA A 87 14.26 5.98 11.71
N SER A 88 13.61 4.82 11.86
CA SER A 88 13.38 3.90 10.74
C SER A 88 12.28 4.37 9.79
N ILE A 89 11.44 5.33 10.19
CA ILE A 89 10.49 5.97 9.25
C ILE A 89 11.30 6.69 8.17
N PHE A 90 12.26 7.50 8.55
CA PHE A 90 13.05 8.31 7.61
C PHE A 90 13.99 7.45 6.76
N SER A 91 14.70 6.49 7.35
CA SER A 91 15.50 5.56 6.55
C SER A 91 14.69 4.67 5.63
N GLY A 92 13.43 4.42 5.97
CA GLY A 92 12.48 3.73 5.12
C GLY A 92 11.98 4.58 3.94
N LEU A 93 11.81 5.90 4.15
CA LEU A 93 11.54 6.86 3.08
C LEU A 93 12.75 6.99 2.14
N ASP A 94 13.95 7.11 2.70
CA ASP A 94 15.21 7.23 1.93
C ASP A 94 15.49 5.99 1.05
N SER A 95 14.98 4.84 1.43
CA SER A 95 15.17 3.56 0.71
C SER A 95 13.94 3.10 -0.07
N ASP A 96 12.95 3.95 -0.28
CA ASP A 96 11.67 3.64 -0.95
C ASP A 96 10.87 2.49 -0.31
N ARG A 97 11.22 2.07 0.90
CA ARG A 97 10.46 1.07 1.66
C ARG A 97 9.10 1.61 2.07
N TYR A 98 9.04 2.90 2.41
CA TYR A 98 7.81 3.63 2.69
C TYR A 98 7.67 4.76 1.71
N GLN A 99 6.46 4.97 1.21
CA GLN A 99 6.11 6.11 0.39
C GLN A 99 5.58 7.27 1.25
N ILE A 100 5.12 6.96 2.47
CA ILE A 100 4.57 7.94 3.41
C ILE A 100 5.11 7.69 4.81
N GLY A 101 5.50 8.75 5.51
CA GLY A 101 5.73 8.75 6.95
C GLY A 101 4.59 9.46 7.66
N ALA A 102 3.92 8.79 8.64
CA ALA A 102 2.80 9.35 9.38
C ALA A 102 2.93 9.05 10.87
N ASN A 103 3.27 10.05 11.67
CA ASN A 103 3.45 9.91 13.12
C ASN A 103 3.53 11.27 13.83
N ASN A 104 2.57 12.16 13.58
CA ASN A 104 2.60 13.54 14.06
C ASN A 104 3.92 14.24 13.72
N ILE A 105 4.39 14.08 12.48
CA ILE A 105 5.68 14.59 12.03
C ILE A 105 5.55 16.09 11.78
N SER A 106 6.08 16.89 12.68
CA SER A 106 6.08 18.35 12.57
C SER A 106 6.99 18.81 11.43
N TYR A 107 6.60 19.89 10.78
CA TYR A 107 7.43 20.56 9.78
C TYR A 107 8.74 21.07 10.43
N SER A 108 9.83 20.90 9.72
CA SER A 108 11.09 21.62 9.93
C SER A 108 11.78 21.83 8.59
N GLU A 109 12.55 22.91 8.45
CA GLU A 109 13.30 23.21 7.22
C GLU A 109 14.28 22.08 6.86
N GLU A 110 14.95 21.51 7.84
CA GLU A 110 15.87 20.39 7.62
C GLU A 110 15.18 19.20 6.95
N ARG A 111 13.98 18.83 7.43
CA ARG A 111 13.19 17.74 6.83
C ARG A 111 12.60 18.13 5.48
N ALA A 112 12.11 19.36 5.36
CA ALA A 112 11.50 19.85 4.12
C ALA A 112 12.51 19.92 2.95
N ASN A 113 13.80 20.03 3.25
CA ASN A 113 14.87 19.94 2.25
C ASN A 113 15.07 18.52 1.69
N LYS A 114 14.55 17.50 2.36
CA LYS A 114 14.70 16.08 1.98
C LYS A 114 13.39 15.42 1.60
N TYR A 115 12.28 15.82 2.22
CA TYR A 115 10.99 15.15 2.11
C TYR A 115 9.91 16.13 1.72
N LEU A 116 8.99 15.70 0.87
CA LEU A 116 7.80 16.46 0.54
C LEU A 116 6.80 16.39 1.69
N TYR A 117 6.35 17.53 2.18
CA TYR A 117 5.26 17.62 3.14
C TYR A 117 3.92 17.82 2.42
N ALA A 118 2.90 17.10 2.87
CA ALA A 118 1.52 17.39 2.50
C ALA A 118 1.06 18.71 3.14
N SER A 119 -0.07 19.25 2.69
CA SER A 119 -0.70 20.40 3.35
C SER A 119 -0.99 20.08 4.82
N PRO A 120 -0.81 21.06 5.74
CA PRO A 120 -1.11 20.86 7.15
C PRO A 120 -2.58 20.46 7.35
N TYR A 121 -2.84 19.37 8.02
CA TYR A 121 -4.18 18.85 8.31
C TYR A 121 -4.54 18.86 9.81
N ALA A 122 -3.56 19.18 10.68
CA ALA A 122 -3.77 19.33 12.12
C ALA A 122 -2.87 20.41 12.70
N LYS A 123 -3.30 21.00 13.81
CA LYS A 123 -2.48 21.87 14.66
C LYS A 123 -2.25 21.16 15.98
N ASN A 124 -1.00 21.02 16.37
CA ASN A 124 -0.60 20.42 17.64
C ASN A 124 0.31 21.40 18.39
N PRO A 125 -0.28 22.31 19.21
CA PRO A 125 0.52 23.31 19.93
C PRO A 125 1.37 22.64 21.02
N THR A 126 2.64 23.00 21.09
CA THR A 126 3.51 22.63 22.20
C THR A 126 3.27 23.59 23.35
N VAL A 127 3.06 23.05 24.55
CA VAL A 127 2.87 23.83 25.77
C VAL A 127 3.88 23.39 26.81
N LEU A 128 4.29 24.35 27.66
CA LEU A 128 5.14 24.07 28.80
C LEU A 128 4.26 23.79 30.01
N VAL A 129 4.41 22.66 30.63
CA VAL A 129 3.72 22.28 31.85
C VAL A 129 4.67 22.51 33.02
N VAL A 130 4.25 23.35 33.98
CA VAL A 130 5.02 23.64 35.18
C VAL A 130 4.19 23.32 36.42
N ARG A 131 4.85 23.15 37.58
CA ARG A 131 4.16 22.93 38.84
C ARG A 131 3.35 24.21 39.20
N LYS A 132 2.14 24.04 39.71
CA LYS A 132 1.28 25.13 40.13
C LYS A 132 2.01 25.96 41.18
N GLY A 133 2.15 27.26 40.95
CA GLY A 133 2.85 28.20 41.84
C GLY A 133 4.33 28.43 41.50
N GLU A 134 4.92 27.70 40.58
CA GLU A 134 6.26 27.97 40.04
C GLU A 134 6.15 28.84 38.79
N GLY A 135 6.45 30.14 38.91
CA GLY A 135 6.60 31.03 37.76
C GLY A 135 7.95 30.79 37.11
N ILE A 136 7.97 30.39 35.82
CA ILE A 136 9.21 30.48 35.00
C ILE A 136 9.31 31.95 34.60
N LYS A 137 10.36 32.61 35.06
CA LYS A 137 10.74 33.95 34.65
C LYS A 137 11.71 33.90 33.50
#